data_d9f7df70b276b1a3e323e2ddfffb912e
#
_entry.id   d9f7df70b276b1a3e323e2ddfffb912e
#
_cell.length_a   1.000
_cell.length_b   1.000
_cell.length_c   1.000
_cell.angle_alpha   90.00
_cell.angle_beta   90.00
_cell.angle_gamma   90.00
#
_symmetry.space_group_name_H-M   'P 1'
#
loop_
_entity.id
_entity.type
_entity.pdbx_description
1 polymer ?
#
loop_
_entity_poly.entity_id
_entity_poly.type
_entity_poly.pdbx_seq_one_letter_code
_entity_poly.pdbx_strand_id
1 'polypeptide(L)'
;GTLLEKIYRRECVSPEDSDQMLSLLLNQDTRTKIPGGLKESVQVANKTGENDKSQHDIGIVYGARTDYILCVMSENAGKEADAVSNIQRISAMAYYYLN
;
A
#
# COMPACT_ATOMS: atom_id res chain seq x y z
N GLY A 1 7.54 6.11 2.67
CA GLY A 1 7.76 6.20 3.57
C GLY A 1 8.06 6.31 5.06
N THR A 2 8.68 7.41 5.48
CA THR A 2 9.09 7.59 6.88
C THR A 2 7.90 7.56 7.84
N LEU A 3 6.78 8.19 7.47
CA LEU A 3 5.59 8.20 8.34
C LEU A 3 5.03 6.79 8.53
N LEU A 4 4.91 6.01 7.46
CA LEU A 4 4.42 4.64 7.55
C LEU A 4 5.36 3.76 8.38
N GLU A 5 6.66 3.95 8.24
CA GLU A 5 7.65 3.24 9.05
C GLU A 5 7.45 3.55 10.54
N LYS A 6 7.24 4.82 10.89
CA LYS A 6 6.98 5.21 12.28
C LYS A 6 5.68 4.62 12.80
N ILE A 7 4.63 4.58 11.99
CA ILE A 7 3.37 3.95 12.38
C ILE A 7 3.57 2.45 12.61
N TYR A 8 4.26 1.77 11.70
CA TYR A 8 4.57 0.35 11.82
C TYR A 8 5.35 0.05 13.10
N ARG A 9 6.33 0.88 13.43
CA ARG A 9 7.16 0.73 14.63
C ARG A 9 6.49 1.24 15.90
N ARG A 10 5.25 1.76 15.81
CA ARG A 10 4.50 2.33 16.92
C ARG A 10 5.16 3.56 17.53
N GLU A 11 5.86 4.32 16.71
CA GLU A 11 6.64 5.50 17.14
C GLU A 11 5.97 6.83 16.76
N CYS A 12 4.81 6.81 16.08
CA CYS A 12 4.13 8.02 15.66
C CYS A 12 3.25 8.54 16.80
N VAL A 13 3.59 9.68 17.36
CA VAL A 13 2.94 10.33 18.51
C VAL A 13 3.01 9.45 19.76
N SER A 14 2.33 8.31 19.74
CA SER A 14 2.36 7.32 20.82
C SER A 14 2.11 5.93 20.24
N PRO A 15 2.43 4.83 20.96
CA PRO A 15 2.09 3.49 20.50
C PRO A 15 0.60 3.32 20.24
N GLU A 16 -0.26 3.86 21.09
CA GLU A 16 -1.71 3.75 20.97
C GLU A 16 -2.22 4.51 19.75
N ASP A 17 -1.70 5.71 19.50
CA ASP A 17 -2.08 6.50 18.33
C ASP A 17 -1.59 5.84 17.04
N SER A 18 -0.39 5.27 17.05
CA SER A 18 0.14 4.51 15.92
C SER A 18 -0.74 3.31 15.60
N ASP A 19 -1.20 2.58 16.62
CA ASP A 19 -2.10 1.44 16.43
C ASP A 19 -3.45 1.87 15.86
N GLN A 20 -3.99 3.02 16.27
CA GLN A 20 -5.22 3.56 15.70
C GLN A 20 -5.04 3.97 14.23
N MET A 21 -3.94 4.64 13.91
CA MET A 21 -3.62 5.01 12.52
C MET A 21 -3.49 3.77 11.65
N LEU A 22 -2.82 2.74 12.14
CA LEU A 22 -2.65 1.48 11.42
C LEU A 22 -3.99 0.80 11.18
N SER A 23 -4.86 0.77 12.18
CA SER A 23 -6.20 0.20 12.06
C SER A 23 -7.00 0.92 10.96
N LEU A 24 -6.94 2.25 10.90
CA LEU A 24 -7.61 3.02 9.85
C LEU A 24 -7.07 2.68 8.47
N LEU A 25 -5.75 2.53 8.34
CA LEU A 25 -5.12 2.19 7.06
C LEU A 25 -5.44 0.76 6.62
N LEU A 26 -5.53 -0.18 7.55
CA LEU A 26 -5.92 -1.57 7.25
C LEU A 26 -7.37 -1.68 6.80
N ASN A 27 -8.23 -0.75 7.20
CA ASN A 27 -9.66 -0.77 6.92
C ASN A 27 -10.06 0.19 5.78
N GLN A 28 -9.12 0.57 4.93
CA GLN A 28 -9.43 1.41 3.77
C GLN A 28 -10.38 0.68 2.81
N ASP A 29 -11.38 1.41 2.31
CA ASP A 29 -12.34 0.88 1.35
C ASP A 29 -11.71 0.65 -0.03
N THR A 30 -10.76 1.50 -0.42
CA THR A 30 -10.09 1.40 -1.71
C THR A 30 -8.99 0.35 -1.66
N ARG A 31 -9.28 -0.85 -2.20
CA ARG A 31 -8.39 -2.00 -2.15
C ARG A 31 -7.94 -2.46 -3.54
N THR A 32 -7.98 -1.58 -4.53
CA THR A 32 -7.77 -1.95 -5.93
C THR A 32 -6.33 -1.87 -6.40
N LYS A 33 -5.47 -1.10 -5.72
CA LYS A 33 -4.09 -0.86 -6.16
C LYS A 33 -3.13 -1.90 -5.57
N ILE A 34 -2.35 -1.56 -4.55
CA ILE A 34 -1.42 -2.53 -3.95
C ILE A 34 -2.16 -3.80 -3.49
N PRO A 35 -3.24 -3.72 -2.71
CA PRO A 35 -3.98 -4.93 -2.34
C PRO A 35 -4.53 -5.70 -3.53
N GLY A 36 -4.93 -5.00 -4.60
CA GLY A 36 -5.50 -5.63 -5.79
C GLY A 36 -4.54 -6.55 -6.55
N GLY A 37 -3.23 -6.41 -6.34
CA GLY A 37 -2.22 -7.31 -6.91
C GLY A 37 -1.91 -8.52 -6.05
N LEU A 38 -2.52 -8.64 -4.88
CA LEU A 38 -2.20 -9.66 -3.89
C LEU A 38 -3.43 -10.50 -3.54
N LYS A 39 -3.21 -11.65 -2.92
CA LYS A 39 -4.31 -12.48 -2.42
C LYS A 39 -5.05 -11.73 -1.30
N GLU A 40 -6.36 -11.97 -1.18
CA GLU A 40 -7.18 -11.33 -0.15
C GLU A 40 -6.70 -11.63 1.27
N SER A 41 -6.04 -12.75 1.49
CA SER A 41 -5.51 -13.14 2.79
C SER A 41 -4.31 -12.29 3.23
N VAL A 42 -3.69 -11.56 2.30
CA VAL A 42 -2.56 -10.68 2.63
C VAL A 42 -3.08 -9.35 3.16
N GLN A 43 -2.69 -9.00 4.38
CA GLN A 43 -3.08 -7.72 4.96
C GLN A 43 -2.20 -6.60 4.43
N VAL A 44 -2.83 -5.50 4.06
CA VAL A 44 -2.15 -4.29 3.56
C VAL A 44 -2.75 -3.07 4.24
N ALA A 45 -1.91 -2.30 4.92
CA ALA A 45 -2.28 -1.00 5.44
C ALA A 45 -1.85 0.05 4.42
N ASN A 46 -2.79 0.60 3.66
CA ASN A 46 -2.44 1.46 2.54
C ASN A 46 -3.25 2.75 2.48
N LYS A 47 -2.70 3.74 1.79
CA LYS A 47 -3.39 4.99 1.46
C LYS A 47 -3.17 5.27 -0.02
N THR A 48 -4.27 5.28 -0.74
CA THR A 48 -4.28 5.61 -2.18
C THR A 48 -4.33 7.12 -2.38
N GLY A 49 -3.91 7.55 -3.56
CA GLY A 49 -4.06 8.90 -4.02
C GLY A 49 -4.15 8.92 -5.54
N GLU A 50 -4.79 9.96 -6.07
CA GLU A 50 -4.99 10.09 -7.50
C GLU A 50 -5.17 11.55 -7.88
N ASN A 51 -4.78 11.87 -9.09
CA ASN A 51 -5.05 13.15 -9.73
C ASN A 51 -5.29 12.90 -11.23
N ASP A 52 -5.46 13.97 -12.00
CA ASP A 52 -5.78 13.85 -13.43
C ASP A 52 -4.70 13.12 -14.24
N LYS A 53 -3.47 13.04 -13.73
CA LYS A 53 -2.31 12.52 -14.47
C LYS A 53 -1.67 11.31 -13.83
N SER A 54 -2.02 10.97 -12.60
CA SER A 54 -1.35 9.88 -11.90
C SER A 54 -2.26 9.14 -10.94
N GLN A 55 -1.91 7.88 -10.71
CA GLN A 55 -2.46 7.03 -9.67
C GLN A 55 -1.31 6.61 -8.77
N HIS A 56 -1.53 6.59 -7.47
CA HIS A 56 -0.49 6.13 -6.56
C HIS A 56 -1.07 5.43 -5.34
N ASP A 57 -0.22 4.65 -4.72
CA ASP A 57 -0.54 3.96 -3.48
C ASP A 57 0.74 3.81 -2.66
N ILE A 58 0.62 3.94 -1.37
CA ILE A 58 1.71 3.67 -0.44
C ILE A 58 1.15 2.81 0.69
N GLY A 59 1.87 1.76 1.05
CA GLY A 59 1.36 0.86 2.06
C GLY A 59 2.40 0.02 2.75
N ILE A 60 1.98 -0.54 3.88
CA ILE A 60 2.69 -1.59 4.59
C ILE A 60 2.05 -2.91 4.18
N VAL A 61 2.83 -3.81 3.62
CA VAL A 61 2.39 -5.15 3.25
C VAL A 61 2.88 -6.13 4.30
N TYR A 62 1.93 -6.86 4.89
CA TYR A 62 2.24 -7.88 5.89
C TYR A 62 2.40 -9.22 5.18
N GLY A 63 3.64 -9.52 4.77
CA GLY A 63 3.94 -10.73 4.02
C GLY A 63 4.06 -11.96 4.90
N ALA A 64 4.06 -13.13 4.26
CA ALA A 64 4.22 -14.40 4.97
C ALA A 64 5.60 -14.53 5.62
N ARG A 65 6.63 -13.97 5.01
CA ARG A 65 8.00 -14.03 5.49
C ARG A 65 8.56 -12.67 5.85
N THR A 66 8.18 -11.64 5.13
CA THR A 66 8.75 -10.29 5.25
C THR A 66 7.64 -9.25 5.16
N ASP A 67 7.58 -8.35 6.14
CA ASP A 67 6.78 -7.14 6.05
C ASP A 67 7.61 -6.07 5.34
N TYR A 68 6.97 -5.28 4.49
CA TYR A 68 7.69 -4.23 3.77
C TYR A 68 6.78 -3.04 3.47
N ILE A 69 7.40 -1.90 3.18
CA ILE A 69 6.71 -0.70 2.73
C ILE A 69 6.90 -0.60 1.23
N LEU A 70 5.80 -0.40 0.50
CA LEU A 70 5.81 -0.22 -0.93
C LEU A 70 5.18 1.13 -1.27
N CYS A 71 5.90 1.93 -2.04
CA CYS A 71 5.41 3.19 -2.59
C CYS A 71 5.40 3.07 -4.10
N VAL A 72 4.25 3.21 -4.72
CA VAL A 72 4.13 3.12 -6.18
C VAL A 72 3.38 4.33 -6.71
N MET A 73 3.92 4.92 -7.76
CA MET A 73 3.27 5.98 -8.51
C MET A 73 3.29 5.60 -9.99
N SER A 74 2.14 5.71 -10.64
CA SER A 74 2.00 5.42 -12.05
C SER A 74 1.28 6.56 -12.74
N GLU A 75 1.83 7.05 -13.85
CA GLU A 75 1.17 8.07 -14.66
C GLU A 75 0.03 7.47 -15.47
N ASN A 76 -1.05 8.23 -15.59
CA ASN A 76 -2.21 7.86 -16.42
C ASN A 76 -1.89 8.14 -17.89
N ALA A 77 -1.05 7.32 -18.51
CA ALA A 77 -0.66 7.50 -19.91
C ALA A 77 -1.84 7.21 -20.86
N GLY A 78 -2.93 7.96 -20.67
CA GLY A 78 -4.16 7.85 -21.44
C GLY A 78 -5.32 7.18 -20.72
N LYS A 79 -5.09 6.23 -19.83
CA LYS A 79 -6.15 5.50 -19.12
C LYS A 79 -5.81 5.21 -17.67
N GLU A 80 -6.69 5.59 -16.77
CA GLU A 80 -6.59 5.31 -15.35
C GLU A 80 -6.46 3.81 -15.06
N ALA A 81 -7.23 2.98 -15.77
CA ALA A 81 -7.20 1.54 -15.59
C ALA A 81 -5.81 0.93 -15.86
N ASP A 82 -5.07 1.48 -16.82
CA ASP A 82 -3.72 1.01 -17.13
C ASP A 82 -2.74 1.35 -16.00
N ALA A 83 -2.88 2.54 -15.41
CA ALA A 83 -2.05 2.94 -14.28
C ALA A 83 -2.31 2.07 -13.06
N VAL A 84 -3.58 1.79 -12.76
CA VAL A 84 -3.97 0.90 -11.67
C VAL A 84 -3.45 -0.52 -11.90
N SER A 85 -3.58 -1.03 -13.13
CA SER A 85 -3.06 -2.35 -13.50
C SER A 85 -1.54 -2.45 -13.31
N ASN A 86 -0.80 -1.40 -13.66
CA ASN A 86 0.64 -1.34 -13.43
C ASN A 86 1.00 -1.41 -11.95
N ILE A 87 0.26 -0.72 -11.10
CA ILE A 87 0.47 -0.77 -9.65
C ILE A 87 0.22 -2.19 -9.14
N GLN A 88 -0.83 -2.84 -9.59
CA GLN A 88 -1.14 -4.23 -9.22
C GLN A 88 -0.01 -5.18 -9.61
N ARG A 89 0.53 -5.03 -10.82
CA ARG A 89 1.64 -5.87 -11.31
C ARG A 89 2.90 -5.67 -10.47
N ILE A 90 3.25 -4.42 -10.18
CA ILE A 90 4.41 -4.11 -9.35
C ILE A 90 4.23 -4.69 -7.95
N SER A 91 3.03 -4.56 -7.38
CA SER A 91 2.69 -5.13 -6.08
C SER A 91 2.88 -6.65 -6.06
N ALA A 92 2.35 -7.35 -7.06
CA ALA A 92 2.48 -8.79 -7.16
C ALA A 92 3.95 -9.24 -7.30
N MET A 93 4.72 -8.53 -8.11
CA MET A 93 6.15 -8.82 -8.31
C MET A 93 6.95 -8.59 -7.03
N ALA A 94 6.69 -7.49 -6.32
CA ALA A 94 7.38 -7.19 -5.07
C ALA A 94 7.09 -8.25 -4.01
N TYR A 95 5.83 -8.64 -3.87
CA TYR A 95 5.44 -9.68 -2.92
C TYR A 95 6.13 -11.01 -3.23
N TYR A 96 6.08 -11.42 -4.48
CA TYR A 96 6.72 -12.67 -4.92
C TYR A 96 8.23 -12.66 -4.62
N TYR A 97 8.88 -11.55 -4.90
CA TYR A 97 10.34 -11.43 -4.73
C TYR A 97 10.75 -11.44 -3.25
N LEU A 98 9.97 -10.79 -2.38
CA LEU A 98 10.30 -10.64 -0.96
C LEU A 98 9.77 -11.77 -0.08
N ASN A 99 8.80 -12.49 -0.55
CA ASN A 99 8.13 -13.56 0.17
C ASN A 99 8.06 -14.86 -0.61
#